data_5dfff9ac75c224d1bd2b899278183209
#
_entry.id   5dfff9ac75c224d1bd2b899278183209
#
_cell.length_a   1.000
_cell.length_b   1.000
_cell.length_c   1.000
_cell.angle_alpha   90.00
_cell.angle_beta   90.00
_cell.angle_gamma   90.00
#
_symmetry.space_group_name_H-M   'P 1'
#
loop_
_entity.id
_entity.type
_entity.pdbx_description
1 polymer ?
#
loop_
_entity_poly.entity_id
_entity_poly.type
_entity_poly.pdbx_seq_one_letter_code
_entity_poly.pdbx_strand_id
1 'polypeptide(L)'
;MREAVVAGALVVAGLNAVPSLVGGWVWYRGERADPGLARLFWLMLRVGQGSAVAFALAVGSLAAAGHTASESLFYLYALLPLAVAFVAEQLRVASAQTILDQRGLPDAAAVGQLPEQEQRVLVGAILKREVGVMSLSALVVVFLALRAAGTAHGF
;
A
#
# COMPACT_ATOMS: atom_id res chain seq x y z
N MET A 1 -4.81 22.72 -16.71
CA MET A 1 -3.87 21.78 -16.07
C MET A 1 -4.36 21.28 -14.71
N ARG A 2 -4.91 22.14 -13.86
CA ARG A 2 -5.48 21.76 -12.56
C ARG A 2 -6.42 20.55 -12.63
N GLU A 3 -7.35 20.51 -13.58
CA GLU A 3 -8.30 19.40 -13.73
C GLU A 3 -7.59 18.07 -13.97
N ALA A 4 -6.53 18.05 -14.77
CA ALA A 4 -5.74 16.84 -15.03
C ALA A 4 -5.00 16.35 -13.77
N VAL A 5 -4.45 17.29 -12.97
CA VAL A 5 -3.79 16.97 -11.71
C VAL A 5 -4.79 16.43 -10.69
N VAL A 6 -5.95 17.07 -10.56
CA VAL A 6 -7.04 16.60 -9.69
C VAL A 6 -7.54 15.23 -10.13
N ALA A 7 -7.78 15.03 -11.44
CA ALA A 7 -8.20 13.75 -11.97
C ALA A 7 -7.15 12.65 -11.69
N GLY A 8 -5.85 12.96 -11.88
CA GLY A 8 -4.77 12.03 -11.55
C GLY A 8 -4.77 11.63 -10.06
N ALA A 9 -4.91 12.59 -9.16
CA ALA A 9 -5.00 12.33 -7.73
C ALA A 9 -6.23 11.47 -7.37
N LEU A 10 -7.39 11.72 -7.98
CA LEU A 10 -8.60 10.92 -7.79
C LEU A 10 -8.45 9.49 -8.34
N VAL A 11 -7.75 9.30 -9.46
CA VAL A 11 -7.41 7.98 -9.99
C VAL A 11 -6.52 7.22 -8.99
N VAL A 12 -5.49 7.86 -8.43
CA VAL A 12 -4.66 7.26 -7.38
C VAL A 12 -5.51 6.87 -6.17
N ALA A 13 -6.41 7.74 -5.72
CA ALA A 13 -7.32 7.44 -4.61
C ALA A 13 -8.20 6.23 -4.93
N GLY A 14 -8.83 6.18 -6.09
CA GLY A 14 -9.70 5.06 -6.50
C GLY A 14 -8.95 3.73 -6.60
N LEU A 15 -7.77 3.73 -7.24
CA LEU A 15 -6.95 2.53 -7.40
C LEU A 15 -6.39 1.98 -6.07
N ASN A 16 -6.22 2.84 -5.06
CA ASN A 16 -5.82 2.40 -3.71
C ASN A 16 -7.00 2.08 -2.79
N ALA A 17 -8.19 2.63 -3.04
CA ALA A 17 -9.39 2.28 -2.28
C ALA A 17 -9.77 0.80 -2.45
N VAL A 18 -9.66 0.26 -3.66
CA VAL A 18 -9.99 -1.15 -3.94
C VAL A 18 -9.13 -2.11 -3.10
N PRO A 19 -7.78 -2.07 -3.15
CA PRO A 19 -6.98 -2.97 -2.31
C PRO A 19 -7.14 -2.69 -0.81
N SER A 20 -7.41 -1.45 -0.39
CA SER A 20 -7.71 -1.16 1.02
C SER A 20 -8.94 -1.93 1.49
N LEU A 21 -10.03 -1.90 0.74
CA LEU A 21 -11.28 -2.60 1.09
C LEU A 21 -11.14 -4.11 0.98
N VAL A 22 -10.59 -4.62 -0.14
CA VAL A 22 -10.40 -6.06 -0.36
C VAL A 22 -9.44 -6.63 0.68
N GLY A 23 -8.31 -5.95 0.93
CA GLY A 23 -7.34 -6.37 1.93
C GLY A 23 -7.90 -6.32 3.35
N GLY A 24 -8.66 -5.29 3.70
CA GLY A 24 -9.39 -5.21 4.98
C GLY A 24 -10.35 -6.38 5.16
N TRP A 25 -11.07 -6.75 4.12
CA TRP A 25 -11.96 -7.91 4.13
C TRP A 25 -11.20 -9.24 4.27
N VAL A 26 -10.11 -9.44 3.51
CA VAL A 26 -9.24 -10.63 3.61
C VAL A 26 -8.65 -10.75 5.01
N TRP A 27 -8.15 -9.63 5.56
CA TRP A 27 -7.62 -9.57 6.93
C TRP A 27 -8.66 -9.94 7.99
N TYR A 28 -9.88 -9.42 7.84
CA TYR A 28 -11.00 -9.71 8.75
C TYR A 28 -11.41 -11.20 8.71
N ARG A 29 -11.52 -11.78 7.50
CA ARG A 29 -11.87 -13.20 7.30
C ARG A 29 -10.75 -14.16 7.74
N GLY A 30 -9.49 -13.74 7.70
CA GLY A 30 -8.33 -14.57 8.04
C GLY A 30 -8.27 -15.85 7.19
N GLU A 31 -8.16 -17.00 7.82
CA GLU A 31 -8.05 -18.31 7.16
C GLU A 31 -9.28 -18.70 6.30
N ARG A 32 -10.43 -18.04 6.52
CA ARG A 32 -11.66 -18.24 5.74
C ARG A 32 -11.71 -17.38 4.48
N ALA A 33 -10.69 -16.58 4.21
CA ALA A 33 -10.65 -15.75 3.01
C ALA A 33 -10.40 -16.63 1.79
N ASP A 34 -11.09 -16.30 0.69
CA ASP A 34 -10.87 -16.95 -0.60
C ASP A 34 -9.44 -16.68 -1.11
N PRO A 35 -8.65 -17.69 -1.48
CA PRO A 35 -7.32 -17.51 -2.06
C PRO A 35 -7.30 -16.63 -3.31
N GLY A 36 -8.39 -16.63 -4.10
CA GLY A 36 -8.55 -15.75 -5.25
C GLY A 36 -8.61 -14.29 -4.87
N LEU A 37 -9.31 -13.95 -3.77
CA LEU A 37 -9.36 -12.59 -3.24
C LEU A 37 -8.00 -12.12 -2.72
N ALA A 38 -7.22 -13.01 -2.11
CA ALA A 38 -5.87 -12.69 -1.67
C ALA A 38 -4.96 -12.35 -2.85
N ARG A 39 -5.03 -13.11 -3.96
CA ARG A 39 -4.29 -12.81 -5.19
C ARG A 39 -4.74 -11.48 -5.81
N LEU A 40 -6.04 -11.25 -5.87
CA LEU A 40 -6.61 -10.00 -6.38
C LEU A 40 -6.15 -8.80 -5.55
N PHE A 41 -6.14 -8.93 -4.23
CA PHE A 41 -5.61 -7.89 -3.33
C PHE A 41 -4.18 -7.51 -3.70
N TRP A 42 -3.26 -8.48 -3.83
CA TRP A 42 -1.87 -8.19 -4.15
C TRP A 42 -1.70 -7.54 -5.53
N LEU A 43 -2.45 -8.00 -6.53
CA LEU A 43 -2.44 -7.39 -7.86
C LEU A 43 -2.92 -5.93 -7.81
N MET A 44 -4.07 -5.68 -7.19
CA MET A 44 -4.65 -4.33 -7.07
C MET A 44 -3.74 -3.41 -6.26
N LEU A 45 -3.10 -3.92 -5.21
CA LEU A 45 -2.13 -3.17 -4.42
C LEU A 45 -0.95 -2.70 -5.28
N ARG A 46 -0.38 -3.59 -6.11
CA ARG A 46 0.73 -3.22 -7.01
C ARG A 46 0.31 -2.18 -8.05
N VAL A 47 -0.89 -2.30 -8.59
CA VAL A 47 -1.46 -1.27 -9.49
C VAL A 47 -1.62 0.06 -8.76
N GLY A 48 -2.16 0.05 -7.54
CA GLY A 48 -2.30 1.25 -6.70
C GLY A 48 -0.95 1.92 -6.41
N GLN A 49 0.06 1.15 -5.99
CA GLN A 49 1.41 1.65 -5.76
C GLN A 49 2.04 2.23 -7.03
N GLY A 50 1.89 1.53 -8.16
CA GLY A 50 2.37 2.02 -9.48
C GLY A 50 1.69 3.32 -9.89
N SER A 51 0.40 3.48 -9.62
CA SER A 51 -0.32 4.73 -9.90
C SER A 51 0.19 5.91 -9.07
N ALA A 52 0.53 5.69 -7.80
CA ALA A 52 1.12 6.71 -6.94
C ALA A 52 2.51 7.14 -7.45
N VAL A 53 3.35 6.19 -7.90
CA VAL A 53 4.63 6.50 -8.52
C VAL A 53 4.44 7.31 -9.80
N ALA A 54 3.55 6.88 -10.69
CA ALA A 54 3.27 7.58 -11.94
C ALA A 54 2.76 9.01 -11.70
N PHE A 55 1.88 9.20 -10.71
CA PHE A 55 1.37 10.51 -10.33
C PHE A 55 2.48 11.41 -9.77
N ALA A 56 3.34 10.88 -8.89
CA ALA A 56 4.47 11.63 -8.34
C ALA A 56 5.46 12.06 -9.44
N LEU A 57 5.75 11.19 -10.40
CA LEU A 57 6.59 11.52 -11.57
C LEU A 57 5.94 12.59 -12.46
N ALA A 58 4.63 12.51 -12.71
CA ALA A 58 3.90 13.51 -13.47
C ALA A 58 3.95 14.88 -12.78
N VAL A 59 3.70 14.93 -11.46
CA VAL A 59 3.78 16.16 -10.65
C VAL A 59 5.21 16.73 -10.67
N GLY A 60 6.23 15.88 -10.51
CA GLY A 60 7.63 16.31 -10.58
C GLY A 60 7.99 16.87 -11.96
N SER A 61 7.51 16.25 -13.04
CA SER A 61 7.73 16.72 -14.41
C SER A 61 7.06 18.08 -14.67
N LEU A 62 5.84 18.28 -14.16
CA LEU A 62 5.15 19.57 -14.26
C LEU A 62 5.89 20.67 -13.51
N ALA A 63 6.38 20.38 -12.30
CA ALA A 63 7.16 21.32 -11.51
C ALA A 63 8.48 21.68 -12.20
N ALA A 64 9.17 20.71 -12.79
CA ALA A 64 10.39 20.94 -13.57
C ALA A 64 10.14 21.77 -14.84
N ALA A 65 8.94 21.69 -15.43
CA ALA A 65 8.51 22.52 -16.54
C ALA A 65 8.02 23.93 -16.16
N GLY A 66 8.12 24.30 -14.88
CA GLY A 66 7.71 25.62 -14.35
C GLY A 66 6.23 25.74 -13.97
N HIS A 67 5.48 24.65 -14.06
CA HIS A 67 4.08 24.61 -13.64
C HIS A 67 4.00 24.19 -12.17
N THR A 68 3.81 25.14 -11.30
CA THR A 68 3.87 24.88 -9.84
C THR A 68 2.53 25.15 -9.17
N ALA A 69 2.22 24.33 -8.16
CA ALA A 69 1.10 24.59 -7.27
C ALA A 69 1.38 25.83 -6.42
N SER A 70 0.35 26.61 -6.14
CA SER A 70 0.44 27.76 -5.24
C SER A 70 0.62 27.35 -3.78
N GLU A 71 0.21 26.14 -3.43
CA GLU A 71 0.33 25.59 -2.06
C GLU A 71 1.43 24.53 -1.98
N SER A 72 2.44 24.73 -1.14
CA SER A 72 3.52 23.76 -0.90
C SER A 72 3.02 22.43 -0.31
N LEU A 73 1.92 22.47 0.43
CA LEU A 73 1.27 21.26 0.98
C LEU A 73 0.80 20.29 -0.09
N PHE A 74 0.49 20.75 -1.30
CA PHE A 74 0.17 19.89 -2.42
C PHE A 74 1.29 18.87 -2.69
N TYR A 75 2.54 19.34 -2.77
CA TYR A 75 3.69 18.47 -3.03
C TYR A 75 3.91 17.45 -1.93
N LEU A 76 3.68 17.86 -0.67
CA LEU A 76 3.73 16.92 0.45
C LEU A 76 2.73 15.78 0.25
N TYR A 77 1.46 16.11 -0.03
CA TYR A 77 0.42 15.10 -0.21
C TYR A 77 0.58 14.28 -1.50
N ALA A 78 1.19 14.83 -2.54
CA ALA A 78 1.46 14.13 -3.78
C ALA A 78 2.64 13.13 -3.67
N LEU A 79 3.65 13.44 -2.84
CA LEU A 79 4.86 12.62 -2.71
C LEU A 79 4.84 11.69 -1.49
N LEU A 80 4.13 12.04 -0.42
CA LEU A 80 4.06 11.23 0.79
C LEU A 80 3.55 9.79 0.55
N PRO A 81 2.68 9.49 -0.42
CA PRO A 81 2.32 8.10 -0.77
C PRO A 81 3.52 7.20 -1.07
N LEU A 82 4.60 7.74 -1.65
CA LEU A 82 5.82 6.96 -1.91
C LEU A 82 6.51 6.55 -0.61
N ALA A 83 6.63 7.48 0.33
CA ALA A 83 7.20 7.20 1.64
C ALA A 83 6.34 6.20 2.42
N VAL A 84 5.01 6.34 2.38
CA VAL A 84 4.06 5.40 3.01
C VAL A 84 4.22 4.01 2.41
N ALA A 85 4.27 3.87 1.08
CA ALA A 85 4.48 2.59 0.42
C ALA A 85 5.81 1.95 0.81
N PHE A 86 6.89 2.73 0.84
CA PHE A 86 8.21 2.26 1.26
C PHE A 86 8.20 1.75 2.71
N VAL A 87 7.70 2.55 3.65
CA VAL A 87 7.61 2.17 5.07
C VAL A 87 6.73 0.94 5.26
N ALA A 88 5.62 0.84 4.54
CA ALA A 88 4.74 -0.33 4.59
C ALA A 88 5.44 -1.62 4.14
N GLU A 89 6.25 -1.56 3.08
CA GLU A 89 7.05 -2.73 2.64
C GLU A 89 8.09 -3.13 3.70
N GLN A 90 8.75 -2.17 4.35
CA GLN A 90 9.67 -2.46 5.46
C GLN A 90 8.93 -3.09 6.66
N LEU A 91 7.77 -2.54 7.03
CA LEU A 91 6.94 -3.09 8.10
C LEU A 91 6.42 -4.50 7.77
N ARG A 92 6.11 -4.78 6.52
CA ARG A 92 5.70 -6.10 6.07
C ARG A 92 6.80 -7.13 6.34
N VAL A 93 8.04 -6.84 5.90
CA VAL A 93 9.19 -7.71 6.11
C VAL A 93 9.49 -7.88 7.62
N ALA A 94 9.56 -6.78 8.35
CA ALA A 94 9.81 -6.80 9.79
C ALA A 94 8.72 -7.55 10.56
N SER A 95 7.47 -7.49 10.11
CA SER A 95 6.36 -8.22 10.71
C SER A 95 6.49 -9.74 10.57
N ALA A 96 6.95 -10.22 9.41
CA ALA A 96 7.22 -11.64 9.21
C ALA A 96 8.34 -12.11 10.13
N GLN A 97 9.44 -11.35 10.19
CA GLN A 97 10.58 -11.69 11.07
C GLN A 97 10.16 -11.72 12.54
N THR A 98 9.38 -10.74 13.00
CA THR A 98 8.89 -10.73 14.39
C THR A 98 8.12 -11.99 14.76
N ILE A 99 7.32 -12.54 13.84
CA ILE A 99 6.56 -13.78 14.08
C ILE A 99 7.49 -14.98 14.15
N LEU A 100 8.52 -15.05 13.32
CA LEU A 100 9.54 -16.09 13.35
C LEU A 100 10.32 -16.04 14.67
N ASP A 101 10.78 -14.86 15.08
CA ASP A 101 11.51 -14.66 16.34
C ASP A 101 10.70 -15.07 17.57
N GLN A 102 9.40 -14.76 17.61
CA GLN A 102 8.49 -15.18 18.69
C GLN A 102 8.34 -16.70 18.80
N ARG A 103 8.61 -17.44 17.71
CA ARG A 103 8.58 -18.89 17.65
C ARG A 103 9.98 -19.52 17.80
N GLY A 104 11.03 -18.71 17.98
CA GLY A 104 12.41 -19.18 18.05
C GLY A 104 12.94 -19.75 16.74
N LEU A 105 12.36 -19.33 15.60
CA LEU A 105 12.76 -19.78 14.27
C LEU A 105 13.73 -18.76 13.66
N PRO A 106 14.95 -19.17 13.28
CA PRO A 106 15.96 -18.24 12.78
C PRO A 106 15.63 -17.67 11.39
N ASP A 107 14.95 -18.46 10.56
CA ASP A 107 14.65 -18.08 9.17
C ASP A 107 13.45 -18.87 8.59
N ALA A 108 13.10 -18.54 7.35
CA ALA A 108 12.03 -19.22 6.62
C ALA A 108 12.34 -20.69 6.30
N ALA A 109 13.62 -21.10 6.23
CA ALA A 109 14.00 -22.49 5.98
C ALA A 109 13.66 -23.38 7.19
N ALA A 110 13.79 -22.84 8.41
CA ALA A 110 13.40 -23.54 9.64
C ALA A 110 11.88 -23.83 9.69
N VAL A 111 11.05 -22.97 9.06
CA VAL A 111 9.60 -23.20 8.94
C VAL A 111 9.31 -24.48 8.16
N GLY A 112 10.08 -24.76 7.10
CA GLY A 112 9.92 -25.96 6.27
C GLY A 112 10.19 -27.28 7.02
N GLN A 113 10.82 -27.22 8.19
CA GLN A 113 11.10 -28.40 9.03
C GLN A 113 10.01 -28.67 10.08
N LEU A 114 9.07 -27.77 10.25
CA LEU A 114 7.93 -27.93 11.16
C LEU A 114 6.92 -28.95 10.60
N PRO A 115 6.09 -29.57 11.46
CA PRO A 115 4.93 -30.32 11.02
C PRO A 115 4.01 -29.46 10.13
N GLU A 116 3.40 -30.08 9.11
CA GLU A 116 2.61 -29.37 8.10
C GLU A 116 1.51 -28.47 8.69
N GLN A 117 0.88 -28.93 9.77
CA GLN A 117 -0.15 -28.15 10.47
C GLN A 117 0.41 -26.88 11.12
N GLU A 118 1.59 -26.96 11.73
CA GLU A 118 2.25 -25.80 12.33
C GLU A 118 2.74 -24.82 11.25
N GLN A 119 3.26 -25.32 10.13
CA GLN A 119 3.60 -24.49 8.98
C GLN A 119 2.39 -23.68 8.50
N ARG A 120 1.24 -24.31 8.32
CA ARG A 120 0.01 -23.65 7.87
C ARG A 120 -0.44 -22.54 8.81
N VAL A 121 -0.42 -22.81 10.12
CA VAL A 121 -0.80 -21.81 11.14
C VAL A 121 0.17 -20.63 11.13
N LEU A 122 1.48 -20.90 11.03
CA LEU A 122 2.50 -19.86 11.03
C LEU A 122 2.44 -18.99 9.77
N VAL A 123 2.36 -19.61 8.60
CA VAL A 123 2.22 -18.92 7.31
C VAL A 123 0.91 -18.11 7.28
N GLY A 124 -0.17 -18.66 7.78
CA GLY A 124 -1.46 -17.94 7.90
C GLY A 124 -1.34 -16.69 8.78
N ALA A 125 -0.65 -16.77 9.90
CA ALA A 125 -0.43 -15.63 10.81
C ALA A 125 0.42 -14.53 10.14
N ILE A 126 1.49 -14.91 9.43
CA ILE A 126 2.34 -13.98 8.67
C ILE A 126 1.52 -13.28 7.59
N LEU A 127 0.83 -14.04 6.74
CA LEU A 127 0.01 -13.49 5.64
C LEU A 127 -1.08 -12.55 6.15
N LYS A 128 -1.76 -12.91 7.23
CA LYS A 128 -2.78 -12.04 7.84
C LYS A 128 -2.19 -10.70 8.26
N ARG A 129 -1.01 -10.69 8.90
CA ARG A 129 -0.36 -9.47 9.35
C ARG A 129 0.14 -8.63 8.17
N GLU A 130 0.72 -9.26 7.15
CA GLU A 130 1.14 -8.59 5.92
C GLU A 130 -0.03 -7.90 5.22
N VAL A 131 -1.13 -8.62 4.99
CA VAL A 131 -2.34 -8.06 4.38
C VAL A 131 -2.88 -6.89 5.18
N GLY A 132 -2.90 -6.98 6.51
CA GLY A 132 -3.35 -5.90 7.39
C GLY A 132 -2.51 -4.63 7.24
N VAL A 133 -1.18 -4.74 7.29
CA VAL A 133 -0.26 -3.61 7.12
C VAL A 133 -0.44 -2.97 5.74
N MET A 134 -0.46 -3.79 4.67
CA MET A 134 -0.54 -3.30 3.30
C MET A 134 -1.91 -2.69 2.97
N SER A 135 -3.00 -3.25 3.51
CA SER A 135 -4.35 -2.71 3.39
C SER A 135 -4.47 -1.33 4.07
N LEU A 136 -3.90 -1.19 5.28
CA LEU A 136 -3.87 0.08 5.99
C LEU A 136 -3.04 1.13 5.25
N SER A 137 -1.88 0.75 4.70
CA SER A 137 -1.06 1.68 3.91
C SER A 137 -1.81 2.18 2.67
N ALA A 138 -2.54 1.29 1.97
CA ALA A 138 -3.37 1.68 0.84
C ALA A 138 -4.46 2.67 1.26
N LEU A 139 -5.09 2.48 2.43
CA LEU A 139 -6.06 3.44 2.98
C LEU A 139 -5.44 4.82 3.24
N VAL A 140 -4.25 4.86 3.82
CA VAL A 140 -3.53 6.12 4.04
C VAL A 140 -3.25 6.83 2.72
N VAL A 141 -2.84 6.08 1.68
CA VAL A 141 -2.61 6.64 0.33
C VAL A 141 -3.90 7.24 -0.24
N VAL A 142 -5.07 6.61 -0.03
CA VAL A 142 -6.37 7.18 -0.43
C VAL A 142 -6.57 8.58 0.17
N PHE A 143 -6.39 8.73 1.48
CA PHE A 143 -6.56 10.02 2.14
C PHE A 143 -5.55 11.06 1.65
N LEU A 144 -4.30 10.68 1.45
CA LEU A 144 -3.27 11.58 0.93
C LEU A 144 -3.59 12.04 -0.49
N ALA A 145 -4.03 11.13 -1.35
CA ALA A 145 -4.42 11.46 -2.72
C ALA A 145 -5.66 12.39 -2.76
N LEU A 146 -6.65 12.16 -1.91
CA LEU A 146 -7.80 13.07 -1.77
C LEU A 146 -7.38 14.45 -1.26
N ARG A 147 -6.41 14.52 -0.34
CA ARG A 147 -5.86 15.80 0.12
C ARG A 147 -5.06 16.50 -0.99
N ALA A 148 -4.28 15.75 -1.78
CA ALA A 148 -3.60 16.30 -2.94
C ALA A 148 -4.60 16.89 -3.95
N ALA A 149 -5.70 16.20 -4.24
CA ALA A 149 -6.77 16.73 -5.10
C ALA A 149 -7.36 18.04 -4.56
N GLY A 150 -7.57 18.15 -3.24
CA GLY A 150 -8.12 19.33 -2.58
C GLY A 150 -7.16 20.53 -2.53
N THR A 151 -5.84 20.29 -2.59
CA THR A 151 -4.80 21.34 -2.51
C THR A 151 -4.16 21.67 -3.86
N ALA A 152 -4.64 21.10 -4.97
CA ALA A 152 -4.12 21.33 -6.33
C ALA A 152 -4.54 22.70 -6.89
N HIS A 153 -4.20 23.79 -6.20
CA HIS A 153 -4.45 25.14 -6.65
C HIS A 153 -3.20 25.72 -7.36
N GLY A 154 -3.40 26.52 -8.40
CA GLY A 154 -2.32 27.22 -9.10
C GLY A 154 -1.76 26.52 -10.35
N PHE A 155 -2.25 25.33 -10.71
CA PHE A 155 -1.93 24.67 -11.98
C PHE A 155 -2.74 25.20 -13.17
#